data_8d1137ecb9dc6bac02dd452f283b060e
#
_entry.id   8d1137ecb9dc6bac02dd452f283b060e
#
_cell.length_a   1.000
_cell.length_b   1.000
_cell.length_c   1.000
_cell.angle_alpha   90.00
_cell.angle_beta   90.00
_cell.angle_gamma   90.00
#
_symmetry.space_group_name_H-M   'P 1'
#
loop_
_entity.id
_entity.type
_entity.pdbx_description
1 polymer ?
#
loop_
_entity_poly.entity_id
_entity_poly.type
_entity_poly.pdbx_seq_one_letter_code
_entity_poly.pdbx_strand_id
1 'polypeptide(L)'
;MAKIAVVTGGARGIGRGCAHALAEKGFDIALVDLLEPEMERTAGEIRAMGRRASVHVADVADFARAAEIVADVERDWGGIDFLLNNAGKSMPKPMLEITEEEFDRTIAINLKSCFNYIHAAAPGMKRRGAGRIASMSSLNAHNGGVTSAVSKFAYAAAKAGIIGLTRALAKELGPEIAINCICPGVIKTELGNSLTRAREPELVKGIALGRLGTPADVAQLVAFLATVEPNFISGQDFKIDGYQWVT
;
A
#
# COMPACT_ATOMS: atom_id res chain seq x y z
N MET A 1 14.31 -7.09 20.02
CA MET A 1 14.65 -7.14 18.58
C MET A 1 13.92 -6.00 17.88
N ALA A 2 14.45 -5.49 16.76
CA ALA A 2 13.74 -4.52 15.97
C ALA A 2 12.50 -5.16 15.34
N LYS A 3 11.41 -4.40 15.18
CA LYS A 3 10.24 -4.85 14.41
C LYS A 3 10.57 -4.85 12.91
N ILE A 4 9.91 -5.71 12.16
CA ILE A 4 10.19 -5.94 10.74
C ILE A 4 8.95 -5.59 9.92
N ALA A 5 9.14 -4.78 8.88
CA ALA A 5 8.09 -4.45 7.93
C ALA A 5 8.45 -4.86 6.51
N VAL A 6 7.50 -5.44 5.79
CA VAL A 6 7.55 -5.63 4.33
C VAL A 6 6.70 -4.54 3.68
N VAL A 7 7.29 -3.82 2.71
CA VAL A 7 6.62 -2.72 1.98
C VAL A 7 6.66 -3.01 0.49
N THR A 8 5.52 -3.33 -0.10
CA THR A 8 5.41 -3.47 -1.56
C THR A 8 5.21 -2.12 -2.24
N GLY A 9 5.78 -1.93 -3.43
CA GLY A 9 5.81 -0.61 -4.08
C GLY A 9 6.70 0.39 -3.34
N GLY A 10 7.79 -0.10 -2.72
CA GLY A 10 8.64 0.68 -1.81
C GLY A 10 9.68 1.57 -2.48
N ALA A 11 9.80 1.51 -3.79
CA ALA A 11 10.84 2.24 -4.54
C ALA A 11 10.67 3.76 -4.50
N ARG A 12 9.43 4.27 -4.49
CA ARG A 12 9.12 5.70 -4.64
C ARG A 12 7.74 6.08 -4.11
N GLY A 13 7.42 7.37 -4.15
CA GLY A 13 6.08 7.90 -3.85
C GLY A 13 5.59 7.53 -2.45
N ILE A 14 4.34 7.04 -2.35
CA ILE A 14 3.71 6.69 -1.07
C ILE A 14 4.49 5.58 -0.37
N GLY A 15 4.89 4.53 -1.09
CA GLY A 15 5.61 3.39 -0.51
C GLY A 15 6.95 3.79 0.11
N ARG A 16 7.74 4.62 -0.59
CA ARG A 16 9.00 5.19 -0.03
C ARG A 16 8.72 6.02 1.22
N GLY A 17 7.72 6.91 1.17
CA GLY A 17 7.36 7.73 2.34
C GLY A 17 6.93 6.87 3.53
N CYS A 18 6.16 5.80 3.30
CA CYS A 18 5.76 4.85 4.35
C CYS A 18 6.96 4.06 4.89
N ALA A 19 7.88 3.61 4.03
CA ALA A 19 9.10 2.91 4.44
C ALA A 19 9.96 3.78 5.37
N HIS A 20 10.13 5.07 5.06
CA HIS A 20 10.83 6.03 5.92
C HIS A 20 10.12 6.21 7.27
N ALA A 21 8.81 6.46 7.27
CA ALA A 21 8.07 6.65 8.53
C ALA A 21 8.09 5.40 9.43
N LEU A 22 8.06 4.20 8.84
CA LEU A 22 8.23 2.95 9.58
C LEU A 22 9.66 2.81 10.13
N ALA A 23 10.69 3.18 9.36
CA ALA A 23 12.08 3.19 9.81
C ALA A 23 12.30 4.15 10.99
N GLU A 24 11.70 5.35 10.96
CA GLU A 24 11.68 6.31 12.07
C GLU A 24 11.02 5.73 13.34
N LYS A 25 10.06 4.82 13.17
CA LYS A 25 9.43 4.07 14.28
C LYS A 25 10.22 2.84 14.71
N GLY A 26 11.43 2.63 14.17
CA GLY A 26 12.34 1.56 14.60
C GLY A 26 12.16 0.25 13.85
N PHE A 27 11.41 0.21 12.74
CA PHE A 27 11.31 -0.98 11.90
C PHE A 27 12.53 -1.16 11.01
N ASP A 28 12.94 -2.40 10.81
CA ASP A 28 13.77 -2.84 9.70
C ASP A 28 12.85 -3.10 8.49
N ILE A 29 13.28 -2.75 7.27
CA ILE A 29 12.39 -2.65 6.11
C ILE A 29 12.84 -3.58 4.97
N ALA A 30 11.98 -4.51 4.57
CA ALA A 30 12.12 -5.25 3.31
C ALA A 30 11.29 -4.56 2.21
N LEU A 31 11.98 -4.01 1.21
CA LEU A 31 11.36 -3.31 0.08
C LEU A 31 11.11 -4.27 -1.08
N VAL A 32 9.94 -4.20 -1.67
CA VAL A 32 9.57 -5.00 -2.85
C VAL A 32 9.06 -4.08 -3.94
N ASP A 33 9.68 -4.09 -5.12
CA ASP A 33 9.27 -3.33 -6.30
C ASP A 33 9.92 -3.93 -7.57
N LEU A 34 9.57 -3.42 -8.74
CA LEU A 34 10.28 -3.69 -10.00
C LEU A 34 11.48 -2.77 -10.22
N LEU A 35 11.54 -1.65 -9.52
CA LEU A 35 12.48 -0.56 -9.75
C LEU A 35 13.68 -0.68 -8.80
N GLU A 36 14.62 -1.54 -9.15
CA GLU A 36 15.79 -1.83 -8.31
C GLU A 36 16.62 -0.59 -7.95
N PRO A 37 17.00 0.31 -8.91
CA PRO A 37 17.81 1.48 -8.58
C PRO A 37 17.14 2.43 -7.58
N GLU A 38 15.82 2.63 -7.72
CA GLU A 38 15.04 3.47 -6.81
C GLU A 38 14.88 2.80 -5.43
N MET A 39 14.71 1.46 -5.38
CA MET A 39 14.68 0.73 -4.11
C MET A 39 16.02 0.81 -3.39
N GLU A 40 17.16 0.67 -4.10
CA GLU A 40 18.48 0.79 -3.47
C GLU A 40 18.72 2.19 -2.90
N ARG A 41 18.24 3.24 -3.55
CA ARG A 41 18.26 4.60 -2.99
C ARG A 41 17.46 4.66 -1.70
N THR A 42 16.22 4.19 -1.72
CA THR A 42 15.35 4.15 -0.53
C THR A 42 15.98 3.31 0.59
N ALA A 43 16.55 2.17 0.26
CA ALA A 43 17.24 1.30 1.22
C ALA A 43 18.49 1.99 1.81
N GLY A 44 19.25 2.72 1.00
CA GLY A 44 20.40 3.51 1.44
C GLY A 44 19.99 4.59 2.46
N GLU A 45 18.88 5.30 2.19
CA GLU A 45 18.33 6.29 3.10
C GLU A 45 17.88 5.67 4.43
N ILE A 46 17.22 4.50 4.39
CA ILE A 46 16.81 3.75 5.59
C ILE A 46 18.03 3.25 6.39
N ARG A 47 19.06 2.75 5.71
CA ARG A 47 20.32 2.33 6.36
C ARG A 47 21.02 3.51 7.03
N ALA A 48 20.99 4.70 6.43
CA ALA A 48 21.52 5.93 7.04
C ALA A 48 20.76 6.35 8.32
N MET A 49 19.50 5.93 8.48
CA MET A 49 18.73 6.09 9.72
C MET A 49 19.06 5.02 10.78
N GLY A 50 20.05 4.15 10.54
CA GLY A 50 20.46 3.09 11.46
C GLY A 50 19.54 1.86 11.46
N ARG A 51 18.73 1.67 10.40
CA ARG A 51 17.85 0.49 10.26
C ARG A 51 18.37 -0.45 9.18
N ARG A 52 18.01 -1.75 9.27
CA ARG A 52 18.29 -2.68 8.19
C ARG A 52 17.33 -2.42 7.03
N ALA A 53 17.81 -2.55 5.81
CA ALA A 53 16.98 -2.52 4.62
C ALA A 53 17.44 -3.56 3.62
N SER A 54 16.52 -4.38 3.09
CA SER A 54 16.72 -5.29 1.96
C SER A 54 15.89 -4.88 0.75
N VAL A 55 16.36 -5.26 -0.43
CA VAL A 55 15.73 -4.98 -1.72
C VAL A 55 15.38 -6.31 -2.39
N HIS A 56 14.13 -6.44 -2.79
CA HIS A 56 13.61 -7.62 -3.47
C HIS A 56 12.94 -7.21 -4.78
N VAL A 57 13.59 -7.46 -5.90
CA VAL A 57 13.02 -7.19 -7.22
C VAL A 57 11.97 -8.25 -7.54
N ALA A 58 10.72 -7.81 -7.69
CA ALA A 58 9.61 -8.71 -7.97
C ALA A 58 8.41 -8.00 -8.58
N ASP A 59 7.70 -8.72 -9.47
CA ASP A 59 6.33 -8.40 -9.81
C ASP A 59 5.41 -8.88 -8.67
N VAL A 60 4.70 -7.96 -8.04
CA VAL A 60 3.80 -8.28 -6.93
C VAL A 60 2.63 -9.20 -7.33
N ALA A 61 2.33 -9.30 -8.62
CA ALA A 61 1.32 -10.22 -9.14
C ALA A 61 1.80 -11.69 -9.18
N ASP A 62 3.11 -11.94 -9.05
CA ASP A 62 3.68 -13.28 -8.97
C ASP A 62 3.50 -13.87 -7.58
N PHE A 63 2.62 -14.88 -7.49
CA PHE A 63 2.28 -15.54 -6.24
C PHE A 63 3.45 -16.33 -5.64
N ALA A 64 4.19 -17.07 -6.48
CA ALA A 64 5.32 -17.88 -6.01
C ALA A 64 6.44 -16.98 -5.49
N ARG A 65 6.76 -15.92 -6.24
CA ARG A 65 7.79 -14.96 -5.84
C ARG A 65 7.45 -14.23 -4.55
N ALA A 66 6.19 -13.88 -4.33
CA ALA A 66 5.74 -13.29 -3.07
C ALA A 66 5.98 -14.25 -1.87
N ALA A 67 5.70 -15.54 -2.05
CA ALA A 67 5.94 -16.56 -1.02
C ALA A 67 7.44 -16.72 -0.72
N GLU A 68 8.30 -16.76 -1.75
CA GLU A 68 9.76 -16.82 -1.59
C GLU A 68 10.30 -15.64 -0.81
N ILE A 69 9.92 -14.39 -1.20
CA ILE A 69 10.38 -13.17 -0.53
C ILE A 69 9.98 -13.17 0.95
N VAL A 70 8.74 -13.52 1.25
CA VAL A 70 8.26 -13.57 2.64
C VAL A 70 9.03 -14.61 3.44
N ALA A 71 9.27 -15.81 2.87
CA ALA A 71 10.04 -16.87 3.51
C ALA A 71 11.49 -16.44 3.78
N ASP A 72 12.12 -15.75 2.82
CA ASP A 72 13.48 -15.22 2.98
C ASP A 72 13.54 -14.19 4.12
N VAL A 73 12.60 -13.24 4.16
CA VAL A 73 12.55 -12.24 5.24
C VAL A 73 12.29 -12.90 6.61
N GLU A 74 11.38 -13.87 6.69
CA GLU A 74 11.13 -14.60 7.95
C GLU A 74 12.35 -15.40 8.42
N ARG A 75 13.03 -16.08 7.49
CA ARG A 75 14.25 -16.85 7.78
C ARG A 75 15.40 -15.95 8.27
N ASP A 76 15.65 -14.87 7.54
CA ASP A 76 16.86 -14.06 7.73
C ASP A 76 16.70 -13.01 8.83
N TRP A 77 15.46 -12.60 9.14
CA TRP A 77 15.18 -11.52 10.09
C TRP A 77 14.32 -11.96 11.28
N GLY A 78 13.72 -13.16 11.24
CA GLY A 78 13.00 -13.76 12.37
C GLY A 78 11.50 -13.53 12.38
N GLY A 79 10.94 -12.85 11.37
CA GLY A 79 9.49 -12.69 11.21
C GLY A 79 9.09 -11.38 10.56
N ILE A 80 7.79 -11.16 10.38
CA ILE A 80 7.23 -9.93 9.82
C ILE A 80 6.18 -9.41 10.79
N ASP A 81 6.40 -8.22 11.37
CA ASP A 81 5.47 -7.59 12.31
C ASP A 81 4.43 -6.73 11.58
N PHE A 82 4.82 -6.14 10.45
CA PHE A 82 3.95 -5.29 9.65
C PHE A 82 4.09 -5.57 8.16
N LEU A 83 2.96 -5.77 7.47
CA LEU A 83 2.90 -5.88 6.02
C LEU A 83 2.15 -4.68 5.46
N LEU A 84 2.81 -3.90 4.57
CA LEU A 84 2.19 -2.86 3.79
C LEU A 84 2.05 -3.28 2.32
N ASN A 85 0.85 -3.62 1.90
CA ASN A 85 0.49 -3.82 0.50
C ASN A 85 0.20 -2.46 -0.14
N ASN A 86 1.21 -1.83 -0.72
CA ASN A 86 1.08 -0.52 -1.34
C ASN A 86 1.25 -0.53 -2.87
N ALA A 87 1.92 -1.54 -3.42
CA ALA A 87 2.10 -1.63 -4.86
C ALA A 87 0.78 -1.48 -5.63
N GLY A 88 0.80 -0.71 -6.70
CA GLY A 88 -0.38 -0.49 -7.53
C GLY A 88 -0.05 0.28 -8.80
N LYS A 89 -0.92 0.15 -9.79
CA LYS A 89 -0.80 0.82 -11.08
C LYS A 89 -2.14 1.35 -11.53
N SER A 90 -2.17 2.58 -12.02
CA SER A 90 -3.36 3.18 -12.63
C SER A 90 -3.76 2.45 -13.91
N MET A 91 -5.07 2.45 -14.23
CA MET A 91 -5.63 1.97 -15.49
C MET A 91 -6.53 3.07 -16.08
N PRO A 92 -6.05 3.79 -17.12
CA PRO A 92 -6.77 4.96 -17.65
C PRO A 92 -7.83 4.61 -18.72
N LYS A 93 -7.82 3.38 -19.26
CA LYS A 93 -8.73 3.00 -20.34
C LYS A 93 -10.18 2.88 -19.86
N PRO A 94 -11.14 3.44 -20.62
CA PRO A 94 -12.55 3.26 -20.36
C PRO A 94 -13.03 1.85 -20.77
N MET A 95 -14.26 1.50 -20.38
CA MET A 95 -14.84 0.15 -20.54
C MET A 95 -14.81 -0.37 -21.98
N LEU A 96 -15.00 0.49 -22.96
CA LEU A 96 -15.08 0.08 -24.37
C LEU A 96 -13.72 0.00 -25.07
N GLU A 97 -12.63 0.34 -24.38
CA GLU A 97 -11.26 0.38 -24.94
C GLU A 97 -10.29 -0.56 -24.24
N ILE A 98 -10.64 -1.05 -23.04
CA ILE A 98 -9.79 -1.97 -22.27
C ILE A 98 -9.86 -3.37 -22.87
N THR A 99 -8.72 -4.07 -22.93
CA THR A 99 -8.71 -5.49 -23.27
C THR A 99 -8.86 -6.36 -22.03
N GLU A 100 -9.18 -7.65 -22.24
CA GLU A 100 -9.26 -8.64 -21.17
C GLU A 100 -7.93 -8.73 -20.40
N GLU A 101 -6.81 -8.81 -21.12
CA GLU A 101 -5.47 -8.91 -20.52
C GLU A 101 -5.11 -7.67 -19.68
N GLU A 102 -5.54 -6.48 -20.13
CA GLU A 102 -5.32 -5.24 -19.38
C GLU A 102 -6.18 -5.18 -18.12
N PHE A 103 -7.43 -5.68 -18.22
CA PHE A 103 -8.31 -5.82 -17.06
C PHE A 103 -7.71 -6.79 -16.05
N ASP A 104 -7.37 -8.01 -16.48
CA ASP A 104 -6.78 -9.05 -15.63
C ASP A 104 -5.48 -8.58 -14.99
N ARG A 105 -4.63 -7.90 -15.76
CA ARG A 105 -3.39 -7.32 -15.25
C ARG A 105 -3.65 -6.24 -14.19
N THR A 106 -4.70 -5.45 -14.37
CA THR A 106 -5.10 -4.43 -13.40
C THR A 106 -5.55 -5.06 -12.09
N ILE A 107 -6.37 -6.11 -12.16
CA ILE A 107 -6.79 -6.89 -10.98
C ILE A 107 -5.59 -7.58 -10.33
N ALA A 108 -4.71 -8.19 -11.13
CA ALA A 108 -3.53 -8.89 -10.62
C ALA A 108 -2.60 -7.97 -9.82
N ILE A 109 -2.31 -6.78 -10.34
CA ILE A 109 -1.42 -5.82 -9.67
C ILE A 109 -2.10 -5.16 -8.46
N ASN A 110 -3.37 -4.73 -8.58
CA ASN A 110 -3.99 -3.86 -7.59
C ASN A 110 -4.80 -4.59 -6.50
N LEU A 111 -5.18 -5.86 -6.73
CA LEU A 111 -5.96 -6.65 -5.77
C LEU A 111 -5.30 -8.00 -5.46
N LYS A 112 -5.01 -8.83 -6.46
CA LYS A 112 -4.43 -10.17 -6.24
C LYS A 112 -3.08 -10.07 -5.54
N SER A 113 -2.29 -9.02 -5.79
CA SER A 113 -1.02 -8.78 -5.08
C SER A 113 -1.21 -8.70 -3.57
N CYS A 114 -2.27 -8.04 -3.09
CA CYS A 114 -2.58 -8.00 -1.66
C CYS A 114 -2.83 -9.42 -1.12
N PHE A 115 -3.62 -10.22 -1.84
CA PHE A 115 -3.83 -11.62 -1.48
C PHE A 115 -2.50 -12.38 -1.43
N ASN A 116 -1.63 -12.26 -2.43
CA ASN A 116 -0.35 -12.97 -2.50
C ASN A 116 0.51 -12.76 -1.23
N TYR A 117 0.74 -11.50 -0.85
CA TYR A 117 1.58 -11.17 0.30
C TYR A 117 0.88 -11.45 1.64
N ILE A 118 -0.43 -11.26 1.76
CA ILE A 118 -1.18 -11.64 2.96
C ILE A 118 -1.14 -13.16 3.16
N HIS A 119 -1.39 -13.93 2.10
CA HIS A 119 -1.35 -15.40 2.14
C HIS A 119 0.02 -15.91 2.57
N ALA A 120 1.10 -15.29 2.10
CA ALA A 120 2.46 -15.67 2.48
C ALA A 120 2.81 -15.30 3.93
N ALA A 121 2.46 -14.08 4.40
CA ALA A 121 2.88 -13.57 5.70
C ALA A 121 1.98 -14.01 6.88
N ALA A 122 0.68 -14.20 6.64
CA ALA A 122 -0.28 -14.51 7.71
C ALA A 122 0.05 -15.78 8.51
N PRO A 123 0.53 -16.89 7.92
CA PRO A 123 0.89 -18.07 8.71
C PRO A 123 1.99 -17.81 9.74
N GLY A 124 3.02 -17.03 9.36
CA GLY A 124 4.09 -16.64 10.27
C GLY A 124 3.60 -15.71 11.39
N MET A 125 2.80 -14.72 11.05
CA MET A 125 2.16 -13.82 12.02
C MET A 125 1.28 -14.59 13.02
N LYS A 126 0.45 -15.52 12.54
CA LYS A 126 -0.39 -16.37 13.42
C LYS A 126 0.45 -17.24 14.36
N ARG A 127 1.51 -17.88 13.88
CA ARG A 127 2.41 -18.66 14.74
C ARG A 127 3.05 -17.84 15.85
N ARG A 128 3.33 -16.56 15.60
CA ARG A 128 3.88 -15.64 16.62
C ARG A 128 2.82 -15.01 17.51
N GLY A 129 1.53 -15.20 17.20
CA GLY A 129 0.41 -14.61 17.94
C GLY A 129 0.28 -13.10 17.77
N ALA A 130 0.97 -12.50 16.79
CA ALA A 130 0.95 -11.06 16.53
C ALA A 130 1.31 -10.73 15.09
N GLY A 131 0.55 -9.82 14.48
CA GLY A 131 0.81 -9.25 13.17
C GLY A 131 -0.11 -8.08 12.86
N ARG A 132 0.35 -7.20 11.99
CA ARG A 132 -0.47 -6.08 11.49
C ARG A 132 -0.31 -5.95 9.98
N ILE A 133 -1.42 -5.72 9.31
CA ILE A 133 -1.47 -5.60 7.85
C ILE A 133 -2.23 -4.32 7.48
N ALA A 134 -1.66 -3.55 6.59
CA ALA A 134 -2.36 -2.45 5.92
C ALA A 134 -2.29 -2.62 4.41
N SER A 135 -3.40 -2.40 3.72
CA SER A 135 -3.48 -2.48 2.26
C SER A 135 -3.92 -1.15 1.66
N MET A 136 -3.22 -0.68 0.63
CA MET A 136 -3.49 0.60 -0.01
C MET A 136 -4.65 0.46 -1.01
N SER A 137 -5.84 0.85 -0.57
CA SER A 137 -7.01 1.04 -1.42
C SER A 137 -6.95 2.40 -2.12
N SER A 138 -8.04 3.08 -2.29
CA SER A 138 -8.16 4.40 -2.92
C SER A 138 -9.53 5.01 -2.60
N LEU A 139 -9.63 6.32 -2.66
CA LEU A 139 -10.93 7.01 -2.68
C LEU A 139 -11.83 6.51 -3.82
N ASN A 140 -11.23 6.12 -4.97
CA ASN A 140 -11.97 5.55 -6.10
C ASN A 140 -12.74 4.28 -5.76
N ALA A 141 -12.36 3.55 -4.70
CA ALA A 141 -13.11 2.39 -4.22
C ALA A 141 -14.51 2.74 -3.73
N HIS A 142 -14.72 3.96 -3.30
CA HIS A 142 -15.99 4.44 -2.75
C HIS A 142 -16.86 5.18 -3.77
N ASN A 143 -16.24 6.01 -4.62
CA ASN A 143 -16.97 6.89 -5.55
C ASN A 143 -16.80 6.53 -7.05
N GLY A 144 -16.07 5.45 -7.35
CA GLY A 144 -15.77 5.07 -8.73
C GLY A 144 -14.73 5.95 -9.43
N GLY A 145 -14.22 6.96 -8.72
CA GLY A 145 -13.35 8.01 -9.25
C GLY A 145 -14.15 9.20 -9.81
N VAL A 146 -13.59 10.40 -9.70
CA VAL A 146 -14.15 11.59 -10.33
C VAL A 146 -14.04 11.49 -11.86
N THR A 147 -14.90 12.19 -12.60
CA THR A 147 -14.93 12.16 -14.08
C THR A 147 -13.55 12.40 -14.70
N SER A 148 -12.76 13.24 -14.05
CA SER A 148 -11.39 13.58 -14.43
C SER A 148 -10.32 12.61 -13.92
N ALA A 149 -10.68 11.56 -13.17
CA ALA A 149 -9.72 10.61 -12.65
C ALA A 149 -8.96 9.92 -13.78
N VAL A 150 -7.63 9.78 -13.61
CA VAL A 150 -6.79 9.03 -14.54
C VAL A 150 -7.16 7.56 -14.53
N SER A 151 -7.37 6.98 -13.34
CA SER A 151 -7.77 5.58 -13.20
C SER A 151 -9.28 5.42 -13.35
N LYS A 152 -9.69 4.42 -14.15
CA LYS A 152 -11.08 4.14 -14.48
C LYS A 152 -11.60 2.91 -13.72
N PHE A 153 -12.71 2.37 -14.17
CA PHE A 153 -13.52 1.35 -13.50
C PHE A 153 -12.75 0.10 -13.04
N ALA A 154 -11.82 -0.42 -13.85
CA ALA A 154 -11.05 -1.62 -13.51
C ALA A 154 -10.17 -1.40 -12.25
N TYR A 155 -9.52 -0.24 -12.17
CA TYR A 155 -8.78 0.15 -10.97
C TYR A 155 -9.73 0.36 -9.78
N ALA A 156 -10.85 1.06 -9.97
CA ALA A 156 -11.83 1.28 -8.91
C ALA A 156 -12.38 -0.04 -8.36
N ALA A 157 -12.71 -0.99 -9.25
CA ALA A 157 -13.15 -2.34 -8.87
C ALA A 157 -12.09 -3.09 -8.05
N ALA A 158 -10.82 -3.06 -8.48
CA ALA A 158 -9.72 -3.67 -7.73
C ALA A 158 -9.56 -3.04 -6.34
N LYS A 159 -9.62 -1.72 -6.25
CA LYS A 159 -9.47 -1.00 -4.96
C LYS A 159 -10.68 -1.18 -4.04
N ALA A 160 -11.90 -1.31 -4.57
CA ALA A 160 -13.08 -1.70 -3.81
C ALA A 160 -12.95 -3.15 -3.30
N GLY A 161 -12.39 -4.06 -4.10
CA GLY A 161 -12.08 -5.42 -3.69
C GLY A 161 -11.16 -5.50 -2.47
N ILE A 162 -10.20 -4.58 -2.31
CA ILE A 162 -9.34 -4.51 -1.12
C ILE A 162 -10.16 -4.24 0.15
N ILE A 163 -11.18 -3.39 0.10
CA ILE A 163 -12.05 -3.11 1.25
C ILE A 163 -12.80 -4.39 1.66
N GLY A 164 -13.38 -5.10 0.69
CA GLY A 164 -14.04 -6.38 0.93
C GLY A 164 -13.09 -7.43 1.52
N LEU A 165 -11.90 -7.58 0.92
CA LEU A 165 -10.84 -8.48 1.41
C LEU A 165 -10.44 -8.15 2.85
N THR A 166 -10.23 -6.88 3.16
CA THR A 166 -9.86 -6.40 4.51
C THR A 166 -10.90 -6.79 5.55
N ARG A 167 -12.17 -6.54 5.27
CA ARG A 167 -13.28 -6.83 6.19
C ARG A 167 -13.48 -8.33 6.44
N ALA A 168 -13.33 -9.14 5.40
CA ALA A 168 -13.42 -10.59 5.51
C ALA A 168 -12.26 -11.16 6.33
N LEU A 169 -11.02 -10.79 5.98
CA LEU A 169 -9.81 -11.28 6.64
C LEU A 169 -9.66 -10.78 8.07
N ALA A 170 -10.20 -9.61 8.43
CA ALA A 170 -10.20 -9.14 9.82
C ALA A 170 -10.93 -10.11 10.76
N LYS A 171 -11.98 -10.78 10.27
CA LYS A 171 -12.71 -11.82 11.02
C LYS A 171 -11.97 -13.15 11.02
N GLU A 172 -11.36 -13.51 9.90
CA GLU A 172 -10.72 -14.82 9.71
C GLU A 172 -9.35 -14.91 10.40
N LEU A 173 -8.58 -13.82 10.39
CA LEU A 173 -7.19 -13.77 10.87
C LEU A 173 -7.06 -13.24 12.30
N GLY A 174 -8.13 -12.67 12.87
CA GLY A 174 -8.14 -12.29 14.28
C GLY A 174 -8.22 -13.51 15.21
N PRO A 175 -7.83 -13.38 16.48
CA PRO A 175 -7.35 -12.14 17.14
C PRO A 175 -5.87 -11.81 16.89
N GLU A 176 -5.08 -12.71 16.28
CA GLU A 176 -3.64 -12.57 16.19
C GLU A 176 -3.21 -11.47 15.22
N ILE A 177 -4.02 -11.21 14.17
CA ILE A 177 -3.66 -10.26 13.11
C ILE A 177 -4.70 -9.16 13.00
N ALA A 178 -4.27 -7.92 13.21
CA ALA A 178 -5.07 -6.74 12.87
C ALA A 178 -4.85 -6.34 11.41
N ILE A 179 -5.93 -6.24 10.63
CA ILE A 179 -5.87 -5.90 9.21
C ILE A 179 -6.77 -4.72 8.89
N ASN A 180 -6.21 -3.72 8.20
CA ASN A 180 -6.94 -2.51 7.80
C ASN A 180 -6.58 -2.12 6.36
N CYS A 181 -7.35 -1.23 5.76
CA CYS A 181 -6.97 -0.60 4.50
C CYS A 181 -7.04 0.93 4.58
N ILE A 182 -6.29 1.57 3.70
CA ILE A 182 -6.18 3.02 3.61
C ILE A 182 -6.68 3.45 2.24
N CYS A 183 -7.48 4.49 2.18
CA CYS A 183 -8.11 5.02 0.98
C CYS A 183 -7.64 6.47 0.74
N PRO A 184 -6.44 6.66 0.14
CA PRO A 184 -5.96 8.00 -0.17
C PRO A 184 -6.82 8.68 -1.23
N GLY A 185 -6.95 10.01 -1.11
CA GLY A 185 -7.36 10.89 -2.18
C GLY A 185 -6.23 11.13 -3.19
N VAL A 186 -6.22 12.30 -3.81
CA VAL A 186 -5.12 12.66 -4.73
C VAL A 186 -3.87 13.02 -3.94
N ILE A 187 -2.83 12.21 -4.11
CA ILE A 187 -1.52 12.39 -3.47
C ILE A 187 -0.51 12.85 -4.52
N LYS A 188 0.16 13.97 -4.23
CA LYS A 188 1.25 14.50 -5.05
C LYS A 188 2.49 13.65 -4.83
N THR A 189 2.88 12.89 -5.85
CA THR A 189 4.08 12.04 -5.83
C THR A 189 5.06 12.50 -6.91
N GLU A 190 6.31 12.05 -6.83
CA GLU A 190 7.33 12.28 -7.85
C GLU A 190 6.88 11.80 -9.24
N LEU A 191 6.03 10.79 -9.26
CA LEU A 191 5.40 10.22 -10.45
C LEU A 191 4.20 11.00 -10.97
N GLY A 192 3.77 12.05 -10.27
CA GLY A 192 2.60 12.83 -10.65
C GLY A 192 2.60 13.03 -12.16
N ASN A 193 1.66 12.34 -12.86
CA ASN A 193 1.61 12.45 -14.31
C ASN A 193 1.40 13.92 -14.68
N SER A 194 1.80 14.30 -15.87
CA SER A 194 1.66 15.65 -16.40
C SER A 194 0.22 16.17 -16.28
N LEU A 195 -0.77 15.27 -16.40
CA LEU A 195 -2.18 15.59 -16.25
C LEU A 195 -2.54 16.00 -14.81
N THR A 196 -2.04 15.31 -13.79
CA THR A 196 -2.30 15.68 -12.39
C THR A 196 -1.65 17.04 -12.07
N ARG A 197 -0.44 17.28 -12.58
CA ARG A 197 0.24 18.57 -12.39
C ARG A 197 -0.46 19.73 -13.09
N ALA A 198 -0.87 19.54 -14.35
CA ALA A 198 -1.59 20.56 -15.10
C ALA A 198 -2.96 20.91 -14.47
N ARG A 199 -3.57 19.98 -13.77
CA ARG A 199 -4.91 20.12 -13.16
C ARG A 199 -4.87 20.36 -11.66
N GLU A 200 -3.70 20.52 -11.05
CA GLU A 200 -3.56 20.72 -9.60
C GLU A 200 -4.48 21.85 -9.06
N PRO A 201 -4.58 23.04 -9.71
CA PRO A 201 -5.47 24.10 -9.22
C PRO A 201 -6.97 23.72 -9.25
N GLU A 202 -7.38 22.88 -10.22
CA GLU A 202 -8.74 22.37 -10.30
C GLU A 202 -9.02 21.31 -9.21
N LEU A 203 -8.10 20.38 -9.05
CA LEU A 203 -8.20 19.31 -8.06
C LEU A 203 -8.25 19.86 -6.64
N VAL A 204 -7.44 20.85 -6.33
CA VAL A 204 -7.37 21.51 -5.01
C VAL A 204 -8.70 22.18 -4.63
N LYS A 205 -9.44 22.76 -5.60
CA LYS A 205 -10.76 23.36 -5.32
C LYS A 205 -11.79 22.37 -4.77
N GLY A 206 -11.64 21.07 -5.10
CA GLY A 206 -12.49 20.00 -4.60
C GLY A 206 -12.04 19.38 -3.29
N ILE A 207 -11.00 19.92 -2.63
CA ILE A 207 -10.43 19.38 -1.39
C ILE A 207 -10.61 20.42 -0.27
N ALA A 208 -11.34 20.07 0.79
CA ALA A 208 -11.64 21.00 1.88
C ALA A 208 -10.39 21.53 2.59
N LEU A 209 -9.31 20.72 2.68
CA LEU A 209 -8.03 21.17 3.24
C LEU A 209 -7.20 22.06 2.30
N GLY A 210 -7.70 22.39 1.09
CA GLY A 210 -7.09 23.35 0.17
C GLY A 210 -5.73 22.98 -0.39
N ARG A 211 -5.36 21.70 -0.37
CA ARG A 211 -4.11 21.17 -0.94
C ARG A 211 -4.24 19.72 -1.36
N LEU A 212 -3.37 19.27 -2.24
CA LEU A 212 -3.18 17.84 -2.47
C LEU A 212 -2.53 17.19 -1.23
N GLY A 213 -2.81 15.91 -1.02
CA GLY A 213 -2.07 15.10 -0.07
C GLY A 213 -0.62 14.88 -0.52
N THR A 214 0.22 14.50 0.41
CA THR A 214 1.63 14.12 0.18
C THR A 214 1.87 12.68 0.64
N PRO A 215 2.95 12.02 0.21
CA PRO A 215 3.36 10.73 0.76
C PRO A 215 3.48 10.75 2.30
N ALA A 216 3.93 11.86 2.88
CA ALA A 216 4.05 12.02 4.33
C ALA A 216 2.69 11.97 5.04
N ASP A 217 1.64 12.56 4.46
CA ASP A 217 0.29 12.49 5.04
C ASP A 217 -0.17 11.03 5.20
N VAL A 218 0.03 10.21 4.16
CA VAL A 218 -0.32 8.79 4.18
C VAL A 218 0.58 7.99 5.12
N ALA A 219 1.88 8.29 5.11
CA ALA A 219 2.89 7.60 5.90
C ALA A 219 2.65 7.72 7.42
N GLN A 220 2.16 8.86 7.90
CA GLN A 220 1.81 9.04 9.31
C GLN A 220 0.69 8.09 9.75
N LEU A 221 -0.34 7.90 8.92
CA LEU A 221 -1.40 6.95 9.23
C LEU A 221 -0.89 5.50 9.19
N VAL A 222 -0.02 5.16 8.23
CA VAL A 222 0.63 3.84 8.17
C VAL A 222 1.44 3.58 9.43
N ALA A 223 2.28 4.54 9.85
CA ALA A 223 3.09 4.43 11.05
C ALA A 223 2.21 4.31 12.32
N PHE A 224 1.10 5.04 12.40
CA PHE A 224 0.12 4.92 13.48
C PHE A 224 -0.46 3.50 13.52
N LEU A 225 -0.98 2.98 12.42
CA LEU A 225 -1.56 1.63 12.35
C LEU A 225 -0.53 0.53 12.67
N ALA A 226 0.75 0.76 12.35
CA ALA A 226 1.83 -0.18 12.65
C ALA A 226 2.24 -0.18 14.13
N THR A 227 2.00 0.91 14.88
CA THR A 227 2.60 1.11 16.21
C THR A 227 1.62 1.38 17.34
N VAL A 228 0.37 1.76 17.06
CA VAL A 228 -0.61 2.14 18.10
C VAL A 228 -0.80 1.02 19.14
N GLU A 229 -0.69 1.38 20.42
CA GLU A 229 -0.95 0.50 21.56
C GLU A 229 -1.71 1.27 22.66
N PRO A 230 -2.75 0.64 23.26
CA PRO A 230 -3.35 -0.64 22.87
C PRO A 230 -4.06 -0.53 21.51
N ASN A 231 -4.13 -1.64 20.74
CA ASN A 231 -4.76 -1.67 19.43
C ASN A 231 -6.13 -2.36 19.48
N PHE A 232 -7.18 -1.64 19.13
CA PHE A 232 -8.54 -2.18 18.93
C PHE A 232 -9.09 -1.82 17.54
N ILE A 233 -8.19 -1.68 16.55
CA ILE A 233 -8.51 -1.23 15.20
C ILE A 233 -8.24 -2.39 14.23
N SER A 234 -9.31 -2.98 13.70
CA SER A 234 -9.25 -4.01 12.66
C SER A 234 -10.49 -3.94 11.76
N GLY A 235 -10.33 -4.33 10.49
CA GLY A 235 -11.41 -4.35 9.51
C GLY A 235 -11.84 -2.97 8.98
N GLN A 236 -11.07 -1.91 9.25
CA GLN A 236 -11.43 -0.53 8.89
C GLN A 236 -10.86 -0.12 7.54
N ASP A 237 -11.57 0.80 6.88
CA ASP A 237 -11.12 1.51 5.69
C ASP A 237 -10.98 3.01 6.02
N PHE A 238 -9.74 3.47 6.11
CA PHE A 238 -9.41 4.84 6.50
C PHE A 238 -9.27 5.74 5.29
N LYS A 239 -10.16 6.72 5.15
CA LYS A 239 -10.01 7.76 4.13
C LYS A 239 -8.96 8.78 4.60
N ILE A 240 -8.03 9.12 3.71
CA ILE A 240 -7.03 10.15 3.91
C ILE A 240 -6.96 11.01 2.65
N ASP A 241 -7.90 11.94 2.53
CA ASP A 241 -8.23 12.62 1.29
C ASP A 241 -8.42 14.14 1.44
N GLY A 242 -8.21 14.68 2.65
CA GLY A 242 -8.45 16.09 2.92
C GLY A 242 -9.90 16.52 2.75
N TYR A 243 -10.83 15.54 2.86
CA TYR A 243 -12.24 15.70 2.52
C TYR A 243 -12.46 16.06 1.04
N GLN A 244 -11.81 15.28 0.16
CA GLN A 244 -12.03 15.32 -1.29
C GLN A 244 -13.33 14.60 -1.69
N TRP A 245 -14.02 14.02 -0.74
CA TRP A 245 -15.30 13.35 -0.90
C TRP A 245 -16.41 14.37 -1.13
N VAL A 246 -16.35 15.05 -2.25
CA VAL A 246 -17.47 15.89 -2.70
C VAL A 246 -18.04 15.21 -3.92
N THR A 247 -19.31 14.91 -3.84
CA THR A 247 -20.15 14.31 -4.88
C THR A 247 -20.00 15.00 -6.24
#